data_217504517d8b4957ee4b38878337358c
#
_entry.id   217504517d8b4957ee4b38878337358c
#
_cell.length_a   1.000
_cell.length_b   1.000
_cell.length_c   1.000
_cell.angle_alpha   90.00
_cell.angle_beta   90.00
_cell.angle_gamma   90.00
#
_symmetry.space_group_name_H-M   'P 1'
#
loop_
_entity.id
_entity.type
_entity.pdbx_description
1 polymer ?
#
loop_
_entity_poly.entity_id
_entity_poly.type
_entity_poly.pdbx_seq_one_letter_code
_entity_poly.pdbx_strand_id
1 'polypeptide(L)'
;MKKWILIFTVLLAACADDGVDTAQNTVTTDVDLPVAEGEQTVTSNIRGDDAFYQSVIPYELSPSRGLTSSNMVSTYNIDGFEAGLLDFSKEVFDVEAYYFREGQVFTTDIVRGYLSRAFTEEEIEAMTDEEREERGAFSNMGLNPSVHGETDEQVIAENYPRYLSHILEQNYMQQDDDGNFTLEGMTVGLALNSEHLYRRENSSNIQSVSISESDAVDFAEDAIGEILERLRANESYEDLDILFAVYIQSGRYDIVPGKFVMTAFSPGGATEVETFNSINEQYELLPATGETVVSDAINAEYRNFNTRLTEYFDNFSSTIGLARFTDNQFNQLNIEIPIDYTSRTEVIAMAQHVKDILESSFDGINTEVVISSARDTYAVVTKDSDNNVNFYVFD
;
A
#
# COMPACT_ATOMS: atom_id res chain seq x y z
N MET A 1 27.88 57.44 -28.64
CA MET A 1 28.08 56.09 -28.09
C MET A 1 26.81 55.30 -28.35
N LYS A 2 26.81 54.46 -29.38
CA LYS A 2 25.65 53.67 -29.86
C LYS A 2 25.59 52.34 -29.12
N LYS A 3 24.49 52.09 -28.40
CA LYS A 3 24.19 50.77 -27.85
C LYS A 3 23.45 49.94 -28.90
N TRP A 4 23.99 48.79 -29.24
CA TRP A 4 23.36 47.80 -30.09
C TRP A 4 22.56 46.84 -29.20
N ILE A 5 21.27 46.69 -29.51
CA ILE A 5 20.39 45.68 -28.98
C ILE A 5 20.24 44.59 -30.01
N LEU A 6 20.70 43.38 -29.68
CA LEU A 6 20.50 42.17 -30.48
C LEU A 6 19.15 41.56 -30.10
N ILE A 7 18.23 41.55 -31.04
CA ILE A 7 16.94 40.85 -30.96
C ILE A 7 17.15 39.45 -31.54
N PHE A 8 16.99 38.42 -30.68
CA PHE A 8 16.94 37.03 -31.10
C PHE A 8 15.48 36.69 -31.46
N THR A 9 15.19 36.51 -32.74
CA THR A 9 13.91 36.01 -33.20
C THR A 9 13.99 34.49 -33.27
N VAL A 10 13.21 33.80 -32.44
CA VAL A 10 12.98 32.36 -32.52
C VAL A 10 11.83 32.12 -33.49
N LEU A 11 12.14 31.47 -34.61
CA LEU A 11 11.15 30.96 -35.57
C LEU A 11 10.56 29.64 -35.03
N LEU A 12 9.30 29.66 -34.67
CA LEU A 12 8.48 28.47 -34.46
C LEU A 12 7.96 28.00 -35.82
N ALA A 13 8.46 26.88 -36.30
CA ALA A 13 7.85 26.17 -37.42
C ALA A 13 6.72 25.31 -36.89
N ALA A 14 5.49 25.70 -37.12
CA ALA A 14 4.31 24.86 -36.97
C ALA A 14 4.16 23.98 -38.22
N CYS A 15 4.31 22.67 -38.07
CA CYS A 15 3.78 21.72 -39.05
C CYS A 15 2.34 21.40 -38.64
N ALA A 16 1.39 21.88 -39.39
CA ALA A 16 0.03 21.39 -39.40
C ALA A 16 0.01 20.12 -40.24
N ASP A 17 -0.46 19.02 -39.71
CA ASP A 17 -0.89 17.88 -40.50
C ASP A 17 -2.36 17.65 -40.21
N ASP A 18 -3.18 17.89 -41.23
CA ASP A 18 -4.62 17.67 -41.20
C ASP A 18 -4.90 16.18 -41.43
N GLY A 19 -5.41 15.52 -40.44
CA GLY A 19 -5.95 14.17 -40.54
C GLY A 19 -7.04 13.96 -39.51
N VAL A 20 -8.20 14.55 -39.74
CA VAL A 20 -9.41 14.25 -38.93
C VAL A 20 -10.02 12.96 -39.50
N ASP A 21 -9.66 11.83 -38.90
CA ASP A 21 -10.47 10.61 -38.98
C ASP A 21 -11.49 10.64 -37.86
N THR A 22 -12.72 10.94 -38.20
CA THR A 22 -13.90 10.76 -37.37
C THR A 22 -14.16 9.26 -37.18
N ALA A 23 -13.45 8.63 -36.25
CA ALA A 23 -13.88 7.35 -35.73
C ALA A 23 -15.09 7.60 -34.83
N GLN A 24 -16.23 7.06 -35.23
CA GLN A 24 -17.41 6.94 -34.36
C GLN A 24 -17.03 6.06 -33.16
N ASN A 25 -16.77 6.69 -32.03
CA ASN A 25 -16.63 5.99 -30.74
C ASN A 25 -18.03 5.48 -30.34
N THR A 26 -18.27 4.22 -30.61
CA THR A 26 -19.31 3.48 -29.88
C THR A 26 -18.77 3.33 -28.46
N VAL A 27 -19.36 4.06 -27.53
CA VAL A 27 -19.08 3.94 -26.09
C VAL A 27 -19.52 2.57 -25.65
N THR A 28 -18.56 1.66 -25.51
CA THR A 28 -18.75 0.42 -24.75
C THR A 28 -18.37 0.73 -23.31
N THR A 29 -19.13 0.21 -22.38
CA THR A 29 -18.89 0.27 -20.92
C THR A 29 -17.66 -0.54 -20.49
N ASP A 30 -16.85 -0.99 -21.45
CA ASP A 30 -15.67 -1.79 -21.20
C ASP A 30 -14.52 -0.89 -20.75
N VAL A 31 -14.02 -1.13 -19.56
CA VAL A 31 -12.75 -0.56 -19.09
C VAL A 31 -11.65 -1.11 -19.98
N ASP A 32 -10.95 -0.23 -20.68
CA ASP A 32 -9.87 -0.61 -21.60
C ASP A 32 -8.62 -0.97 -20.76
N LEU A 33 -8.61 -2.20 -20.22
CA LEU A 33 -7.46 -2.74 -19.50
C LEU A 33 -6.36 -3.09 -20.53
N PRO A 34 -5.07 -2.88 -20.18
CA PRO A 34 -3.97 -3.26 -21.06
C PRO A 34 -4.02 -4.76 -21.38
N VAL A 35 -3.72 -5.13 -22.60
CA VAL A 35 -3.58 -6.53 -22.99
C VAL A 35 -2.24 -7.04 -22.51
N ALA A 36 -2.22 -8.21 -21.86
CA ALA A 36 -0.98 -8.85 -21.45
C ALA A 36 -0.16 -9.29 -22.67
N GLU A 37 0.92 -8.57 -22.97
CA GLU A 37 1.87 -8.94 -24.02
C GLU A 37 3.00 -9.78 -23.43
N GLY A 38 3.32 -10.90 -24.04
CA GLY A 38 4.46 -11.73 -23.65
C GLY A 38 5.78 -11.05 -24.05
N GLU A 39 6.48 -10.47 -23.11
CA GLU A 39 7.82 -9.93 -23.30
C GLU A 39 8.91 -10.94 -22.87
N GLN A 40 9.99 -11.01 -23.65
CA GLN A 40 11.19 -11.74 -23.24
C GLN A 40 11.92 -10.93 -22.15
N THR A 41 11.80 -11.35 -20.90
CA THR A 41 12.47 -10.73 -19.77
C THR A 41 13.50 -11.70 -19.17
N VAL A 42 14.45 -11.16 -18.44
CA VAL A 42 15.54 -11.92 -17.80
C VAL A 42 15.35 -11.83 -16.29
N THR A 43 15.58 -12.92 -15.58
CA THR A 43 15.56 -12.91 -14.12
C THR A 43 16.96 -12.68 -13.53
N SER A 44 17.00 -12.23 -12.29
CA SER A 44 18.21 -12.34 -11.45
C SER A 44 18.45 -13.82 -11.14
N ASN A 45 19.65 -14.33 -11.44
CA ASN A 45 20.03 -15.71 -11.09
C ASN A 45 20.45 -15.87 -9.62
N ILE A 46 20.31 -14.84 -8.81
CA ILE A 46 20.73 -14.83 -7.40
C ILE A 46 19.48 -14.71 -6.53
N ARG A 47 19.11 -15.78 -5.84
CA ARG A 47 18.19 -15.73 -4.71
C ARG A 47 18.93 -15.17 -3.51
N GLY A 48 18.44 -14.06 -2.97
CA GLY A 48 19.02 -13.46 -1.77
C GLY A 48 18.57 -14.16 -0.48
N ASP A 49 17.32 -14.57 -0.42
CA ASP A 49 16.68 -15.24 0.70
C ASP A 49 15.43 -15.96 0.17
N ASP A 50 15.12 -17.14 0.69
CA ASP A 50 13.92 -17.91 0.33
C ASP A 50 12.61 -17.24 0.80
N ALA A 51 12.72 -16.20 1.65
CA ALA A 51 11.60 -15.38 2.10
C ALA A 51 11.08 -14.37 1.04
N PHE A 52 11.80 -14.15 -0.06
CA PHE A 52 11.47 -13.14 -1.05
C PHE A 52 11.32 -13.73 -2.45
N TYR A 53 10.35 -13.19 -3.21
CA TYR A 53 10.24 -13.50 -4.64
C TYR A 53 11.47 -13.02 -5.41
N GLN A 54 11.84 -13.77 -6.44
CA GLN A 54 12.74 -13.24 -7.46
C GLN A 54 11.97 -12.22 -8.32
N SER A 55 12.59 -11.07 -8.57
CA SER A 55 11.97 -10.05 -9.43
C SER A 55 12.28 -10.32 -10.90
N VAL A 56 11.31 -10.06 -11.76
CA VAL A 56 11.51 -10.03 -13.22
C VAL A 56 12.41 -8.84 -13.57
N ILE A 57 13.37 -9.02 -14.47
CA ILE A 57 14.32 -8.00 -14.91
C ILE A 57 14.21 -7.82 -16.45
N PRO A 58 14.18 -6.56 -16.98
CA PRO A 58 14.40 -5.29 -16.27
C PRO A 58 13.28 -5.00 -15.26
N TYR A 59 13.65 -4.38 -14.13
CA TYR A 59 12.66 -3.99 -13.14
C TYR A 59 11.83 -2.81 -13.65
N GLU A 60 10.54 -2.99 -13.74
CA GLU A 60 9.58 -1.99 -14.22
C GLU A 60 8.72 -1.50 -13.05
N LEU A 61 8.66 -0.17 -12.91
CA LEU A 61 7.79 0.45 -11.91
C LEU A 61 6.34 0.39 -12.36
N SER A 62 5.44 0.20 -11.43
CA SER A 62 4.01 0.32 -11.70
C SER A 62 3.68 1.70 -12.27
N PRO A 63 2.87 1.79 -13.35
CA PRO A 63 2.41 3.08 -13.89
C PRO A 63 1.66 3.95 -12.88
N SER A 64 1.02 3.33 -11.88
CA SER A 64 0.27 4.01 -10.83
C SER A 64 1.08 4.34 -9.57
N ARG A 65 2.34 3.88 -9.46
CA ARG A 65 3.17 4.04 -8.26
C ARG A 65 3.27 5.48 -7.75
N GLY A 66 3.33 6.46 -8.64
CA GLY A 66 3.35 7.88 -8.27
C GLY A 66 2.11 8.38 -7.55
N LEU A 67 1.00 7.65 -7.61
CA LEU A 67 -0.24 7.98 -6.92
C LEU A 67 -0.23 7.54 -5.45
N THR A 68 0.54 6.52 -5.07
CA THR A 68 0.56 5.96 -3.71
C THR A 68 0.86 7.05 -2.68
N SER A 69 1.95 7.78 -2.85
CA SER A 69 2.37 8.85 -1.92
C SER A 69 1.43 10.06 -1.87
N SER A 70 0.60 10.25 -2.90
CA SER A 70 -0.37 11.36 -2.94
C SER A 70 -1.74 10.98 -2.36
N ASN A 71 -2.06 9.70 -2.35
CA ASN A 71 -3.38 9.19 -1.97
C ASN A 71 -3.41 8.64 -0.55
N MET A 72 -2.29 8.11 -0.06
CA MET A 72 -2.20 7.57 1.29
C MET A 72 -1.72 8.62 2.29
N VAL A 73 -2.27 8.56 3.51
CA VAL A 73 -2.12 9.65 4.49
C VAL A 73 -0.75 9.71 5.17
N SER A 74 0.03 8.64 5.17
CA SER A 74 1.37 8.60 5.79
C SER A 74 2.26 7.52 5.19
N THR A 75 3.58 7.65 5.38
CA THR A 75 4.56 6.62 5.00
C THR A 75 4.36 5.33 5.79
N TYR A 76 3.96 5.40 7.07
CA TYR A 76 3.65 4.22 7.88
C TYR A 76 2.53 3.38 7.25
N ASN A 77 1.51 4.03 6.70
CA ASN A 77 0.43 3.35 5.98
C ASN A 77 0.92 2.75 4.66
N ILE A 78 1.79 3.45 3.93
CA ILE A 78 2.33 2.94 2.65
C ILE A 78 3.16 1.69 2.92
N ASP A 79 4.11 1.76 3.85
CA ASP A 79 5.03 0.66 4.18
C ASP A 79 4.25 -0.56 4.71
N GLY A 80 3.29 -0.34 5.61
CA GLY A 80 2.45 -1.41 6.14
C GLY A 80 1.58 -2.07 5.07
N PHE A 81 1.02 -1.28 4.16
CA PHE A 81 0.18 -1.77 3.07
C PHE A 81 0.99 -2.59 2.05
N GLU A 82 2.12 -2.06 1.56
CA GLU A 82 2.96 -2.77 0.58
C GLU A 82 3.54 -4.07 1.15
N ALA A 83 4.05 -4.03 2.38
CA ALA A 83 4.63 -5.21 3.03
C ALA A 83 3.57 -6.29 3.31
N GLY A 84 2.40 -5.89 3.83
CA GLY A 84 1.34 -6.86 4.13
C GLY A 84 0.77 -7.51 2.88
N LEU A 85 0.65 -6.78 1.75
CA LEU A 85 0.25 -7.39 0.48
C LEU A 85 1.21 -8.49 0.04
N LEU A 86 2.53 -8.27 0.16
CA LEU A 86 3.52 -9.30 -0.15
C LEU A 86 3.42 -10.50 0.78
N ASP A 87 3.13 -10.28 2.07
CA ASP A 87 3.00 -11.38 3.03
C ASP A 87 1.78 -12.25 2.75
N PHE A 88 0.60 -11.65 2.48
CA PHE A 88 -0.59 -12.41 2.08
C PHE A 88 -0.41 -13.11 0.73
N SER A 89 0.30 -12.50 -0.19
CA SER A 89 0.56 -13.09 -1.49
C SER A 89 1.37 -14.38 -1.42
N LYS A 90 2.30 -14.50 -0.45
CA LYS A 90 3.08 -15.72 -0.22
C LYS A 90 2.23 -16.92 0.20
N GLU A 91 1.05 -16.67 0.77
CA GLU A 91 0.12 -17.75 1.13
C GLU A 91 -0.58 -18.37 -0.09
N VAL A 92 -0.65 -17.65 -1.21
CA VAL A 92 -1.31 -18.05 -2.46
C VAL A 92 -0.31 -18.35 -3.56
N PHE A 93 0.68 -17.49 -3.74
CA PHE A 93 1.69 -17.57 -4.77
C PHE A 93 3.03 -17.98 -4.14
N ASP A 94 3.42 -19.23 -4.31
CA ASP A 94 4.65 -19.78 -3.72
C ASP A 94 5.89 -19.01 -4.23
N VAL A 95 6.73 -18.51 -3.32
CA VAL A 95 7.94 -17.75 -3.63
C VAL A 95 8.95 -18.52 -4.48
N GLU A 96 8.91 -19.87 -4.45
CA GLU A 96 9.77 -20.73 -5.28
C GLU A 96 9.24 -20.92 -6.71
N ALA A 97 7.93 -20.77 -6.91
CA ALA A 97 7.25 -21.02 -8.18
C ALA A 97 6.97 -19.74 -8.98
N TYR A 98 6.86 -18.60 -8.30
CA TYR A 98 6.49 -17.35 -8.93
C TYR A 98 7.62 -16.32 -8.87
N TYR A 99 7.62 -15.42 -9.86
CA TYR A 99 8.45 -14.24 -9.93
C TYR A 99 7.59 -13.00 -9.73
N PHE A 100 8.12 -12.02 -9.02
CA PHE A 100 7.44 -10.77 -8.74
C PHE A 100 7.68 -9.72 -9.84
N ARG A 101 6.63 -9.01 -10.21
CA ARG A 101 6.66 -7.77 -10.97
C ARG A 101 5.69 -6.78 -10.35
N GLU A 102 6.05 -5.50 -10.28
CA GLU A 102 5.07 -4.47 -9.90
C GLU A 102 3.90 -4.48 -10.88
N GLY A 103 2.71 -4.10 -10.40
CA GLY A 103 1.48 -4.10 -11.19
C GLY A 103 1.60 -3.32 -12.50
N GLN A 104 1.20 -3.92 -13.59
CA GLN A 104 1.23 -3.34 -14.93
C GLN A 104 -0.15 -3.26 -15.58
N VAL A 105 -1.17 -3.87 -14.97
CA VAL A 105 -2.55 -3.90 -15.48
C VAL A 105 -3.27 -2.60 -15.14
N PHE A 106 -3.16 -2.14 -13.91
CA PHE A 106 -3.81 -0.90 -13.47
C PHE A 106 -2.95 0.32 -13.80
N THR A 107 -3.24 0.94 -14.95
CA THR A 107 -2.59 2.19 -15.35
C THR A 107 -2.98 3.34 -14.40
N THR A 108 -2.24 4.45 -14.47
CA THR A 108 -2.55 5.68 -13.73
C THR A 108 -4.01 6.13 -13.93
N ASP A 109 -4.53 6.03 -15.15
CA ASP A 109 -5.88 6.51 -15.47
C ASP A 109 -6.95 5.55 -14.95
N ILE A 110 -6.71 4.24 -15.00
CA ILE A 110 -7.58 3.22 -14.37
C ILE A 110 -7.67 3.47 -12.87
N VAL A 111 -6.52 3.61 -12.19
CA VAL A 111 -6.51 3.86 -10.74
C VAL A 111 -7.22 5.17 -10.41
N ARG A 112 -6.99 6.25 -11.15
CA ARG A 112 -7.73 7.51 -10.96
C ARG A 112 -9.23 7.35 -11.18
N GLY A 113 -9.60 6.59 -12.19
CA GLY A 113 -11.00 6.24 -12.46
C GLY A 113 -11.64 5.56 -11.26
N TYR A 114 -11.03 4.48 -10.76
CA TYR A 114 -11.52 3.73 -9.60
C TYR A 114 -11.61 4.59 -8.33
N LEU A 115 -10.66 5.49 -8.10
CA LEU A 115 -10.66 6.40 -6.96
C LEU A 115 -11.67 7.54 -7.07
N SER A 116 -12.28 7.75 -8.24
CA SER A 116 -13.33 8.75 -8.43
C SER A 116 -14.63 8.32 -7.75
N ARG A 117 -15.61 9.23 -7.70
CA ARG A 117 -16.97 8.88 -7.28
C ARG A 117 -17.75 8.33 -8.45
N ALA A 118 -18.53 7.30 -8.21
CA ALA A 118 -19.53 6.82 -9.17
C ALA A 118 -20.57 7.90 -9.46
N PHE A 119 -21.22 7.81 -10.60
CA PHE A 119 -22.43 8.57 -10.94
C PHE A 119 -23.62 7.64 -10.91
N THR A 120 -24.75 8.11 -10.41
CA THR A 120 -26.02 7.40 -10.56
C THR A 120 -26.57 7.52 -11.98
N GLU A 121 -27.46 6.63 -12.38
CA GLU A 121 -28.13 6.72 -13.68
C GLU A 121 -28.84 8.08 -13.85
N GLU A 122 -29.50 8.56 -12.79
CA GLU A 122 -30.18 9.85 -12.78
C GLU A 122 -29.24 11.03 -12.99
N GLU A 123 -28.04 10.98 -12.38
CA GLU A 123 -27.01 12.00 -12.59
C GLU A 123 -26.48 11.96 -14.02
N ILE A 124 -26.24 10.77 -14.58
CA ILE A 124 -25.78 10.58 -15.96
C ILE A 124 -26.85 11.08 -16.95
N GLU A 125 -28.12 10.74 -16.74
CA GLU A 125 -29.22 11.19 -17.59
C GLU A 125 -29.39 12.72 -17.57
N ALA A 126 -29.11 13.35 -16.44
CA ALA A 126 -29.22 14.80 -16.30
C ALA A 126 -28.05 15.57 -16.98
N MET A 127 -26.94 14.92 -17.31
CA MET A 127 -25.77 15.52 -17.95
C MET A 127 -25.95 15.64 -19.46
N THR A 128 -25.39 16.68 -20.06
CA THR A 128 -25.15 16.75 -21.49
C THR A 128 -24.02 15.80 -21.91
N ASP A 129 -23.91 15.48 -23.20
CA ASP A 129 -22.83 14.60 -23.70
C ASP A 129 -21.45 15.22 -23.46
N GLU A 130 -21.29 16.55 -23.54
CA GLU A 130 -20.06 17.26 -23.20
C GLU A 130 -19.69 17.10 -21.72
N GLU A 131 -20.68 17.23 -20.81
CA GLU A 131 -20.46 17.04 -19.36
C GLU A 131 -20.12 15.58 -19.04
N ARG A 132 -20.74 14.61 -19.72
CA ARG A 132 -20.42 13.17 -19.55
C ARG A 132 -18.98 12.88 -19.95
N GLU A 133 -18.52 13.45 -21.08
CA GLU A 133 -17.14 13.29 -21.56
C GLU A 133 -16.14 13.92 -20.60
N GLU A 134 -16.33 15.20 -20.22
CA GLU A 134 -15.45 15.93 -19.31
C GLU A 134 -15.33 15.26 -17.92
N ARG A 135 -16.42 14.69 -17.41
CA ARG A 135 -16.49 14.08 -16.09
C ARG A 135 -16.19 12.58 -16.10
N GLY A 136 -15.99 11.96 -17.25
CA GLY A 136 -15.80 10.51 -17.39
C GLY A 136 -17.04 9.70 -17.06
N ALA A 137 -18.23 10.30 -17.13
CA ALA A 137 -19.49 9.65 -16.79
C ALA A 137 -19.92 8.56 -17.78
N PHE A 138 -19.37 8.56 -19.00
CA PHE A 138 -19.62 7.48 -19.96
C PHE A 138 -19.05 6.14 -19.52
N SER A 139 -17.84 6.11 -18.94
CA SER A 139 -17.23 4.89 -18.43
C SER A 139 -17.67 4.58 -17.01
N ASN A 140 -18.06 5.60 -16.24
CA ASN A 140 -18.49 5.52 -14.83
C ASN A 140 -17.60 4.60 -13.97
N MET A 141 -16.27 4.76 -14.08
CA MET A 141 -15.31 3.86 -13.43
C MET A 141 -15.24 4.02 -11.92
N GLY A 142 -15.82 5.07 -11.35
CA GLY A 142 -15.71 5.42 -9.94
C GLY A 142 -16.25 4.32 -9.04
N LEU A 143 -15.47 3.95 -8.00
CA LEU A 143 -15.89 3.00 -6.98
C LEU A 143 -16.42 3.71 -5.72
N ASN A 144 -15.94 4.93 -5.42
CA ASN A 144 -16.45 5.67 -4.28
C ASN A 144 -17.92 6.11 -4.50
N PRO A 145 -18.74 6.16 -3.45
CA PRO A 145 -20.16 6.50 -3.57
C PRO A 145 -20.41 7.84 -4.28
N SER A 146 -21.49 7.92 -5.07
CA SER A 146 -22.02 9.20 -5.56
C SER A 146 -22.45 10.09 -4.40
N VAL A 147 -22.41 11.40 -4.62
CA VAL A 147 -22.95 12.38 -3.66
C VAL A 147 -24.42 12.73 -3.93
N HIS A 148 -25.04 12.13 -4.94
CA HIS A 148 -26.45 12.35 -5.31
C HIS A 148 -26.81 13.84 -5.48
N GLY A 149 -25.87 14.63 -6.01
CA GLY A 149 -26.04 16.07 -6.20
C GLY A 149 -25.91 16.91 -4.92
N GLU A 150 -25.55 16.31 -3.77
CA GLU A 150 -25.28 17.04 -2.53
C GLU A 150 -24.04 17.94 -2.68
N THR A 151 -24.08 19.11 -2.05
CA THR A 151 -23.02 20.13 -2.11
C THR A 151 -22.52 20.55 -0.73
N ASP A 152 -23.22 20.20 0.35
CA ASP A 152 -22.73 20.46 1.71
C ASP A 152 -21.67 19.43 2.08
N GLU A 153 -20.45 19.89 2.24
CA GLU A 153 -19.29 19.05 2.54
C GLU A 153 -19.43 18.24 3.84
N GLN A 154 -20.17 18.76 4.83
CA GLN A 154 -20.44 18.01 6.06
C GLN A 154 -21.42 16.87 5.80
N VAL A 155 -22.50 17.14 5.06
CA VAL A 155 -23.50 16.11 4.69
C VAL A 155 -22.86 15.03 3.84
N ILE A 156 -21.99 15.45 2.89
CA ILE A 156 -21.20 14.50 2.06
C ILE A 156 -20.31 13.63 2.94
N ALA A 157 -19.61 14.23 3.90
CA ALA A 157 -18.69 13.47 4.78
C ALA A 157 -19.44 12.48 5.69
N GLU A 158 -20.66 12.85 6.13
CA GLU A 158 -21.46 12.02 7.03
C GLU A 158 -22.23 10.88 6.30
N ASN A 159 -22.68 11.11 5.05
CA ASN A 159 -23.55 10.16 4.35
C ASN A 159 -22.91 9.50 3.12
N TYR A 160 -21.91 10.14 2.51
CA TYR A 160 -21.25 9.68 1.28
C TYR A 160 -19.72 9.80 1.41
N PRO A 161 -19.12 9.20 2.46
CA PRO A 161 -17.68 9.32 2.65
C PRO A 161 -16.93 8.71 1.47
N ARG A 162 -15.68 9.17 1.24
CA ARG A 162 -14.76 8.47 0.35
C ARG A 162 -14.14 7.33 1.13
N TYR A 163 -14.53 6.11 0.79
CA TYR A 163 -13.95 4.90 1.38
C TYR A 163 -12.60 4.58 0.76
N LEU A 164 -12.56 4.45 -0.57
CA LEU A 164 -11.36 4.04 -1.29
C LEU A 164 -10.39 5.20 -1.42
N SER A 165 -9.20 5.03 -0.88
CA SER A 165 -8.08 5.98 -0.92
C SER A 165 -7.08 5.61 -2.02
N HIS A 166 -6.72 4.33 -2.13
CA HIS A 166 -5.74 3.85 -3.11
C HIS A 166 -5.98 2.39 -3.47
N ILE A 167 -5.51 2.01 -4.65
CA ILE A 167 -5.43 0.62 -5.11
C ILE A 167 -3.98 0.34 -5.48
N LEU A 168 -3.46 -0.79 -5.01
CA LEU A 168 -2.13 -1.28 -5.35
C LEU A 168 -2.23 -2.67 -5.97
N GLU A 169 -1.54 -2.88 -7.07
CA GLU A 169 -1.46 -4.13 -7.80
C GLU A 169 -0.06 -4.72 -7.70
N GLN A 170 0.01 -6.04 -7.49
CA GLN A 170 1.24 -6.84 -7.53
C GLN A 170 1.03 -8.01 -8.49
N ASN A 171 1.99 -8.27 -9.37
CA ASN A 171 1.91 -9.30 -10.41
C ASN A 171 2.82 -10.48 -10.09
N TYR A 172 2.30 -11.68 -10.28
CA TYR A 172 2.97 -12.95 -10.05
C TYR A 172 3.11 -13.70 -11.37
N MET A 173 4.37 -13.81 -11.81
CA MET A 173 4.72 -14.34 -13.13
C MET A 173 5.23 -15.77 -13.01
N GLN A 174 4.93 -16.61 -13.99
CA GLN A 174 5.60 -17.89 -14.17
C GLN A 174 6.50 -17.86 -15.40
N GLN A 175 7.59 -18.62 -15.35
CA GLN A 175 8.54 -18.73 -16.46
C GLN A 175 8.36 -20.08 -17.16
N ASP A 176 8.19 -20.04 -18.49
CA ASP A 176 8.15 -21.24 -19.32
C ASP A 176 9.56 -21.83 -19.59
N ASP A 177 9.60 -23.00 -20.24
CA ASP A 177 10.86 -23.68 -20.59
C ASP A 177 11.73 -22.88 -21.59
N ASP A 178 11.15 -21.95 -22.33
CA ASP A 178 11.84 -21.08 -23.30
C ASP A 178 12.35 -19.78 -22.64
N GLY A 179 12.01 -19.55 -21.37
CA GLY A 179 12.43 -18.40 -20.56
C GLY A 179 11.50 -17.19 -20.67
N ASN A 180 10.31 -17.31 -21.26
CA ASN A 180 9.33 -16.25 -21.31
C ASN A 180 8.52 -16.21 -20.02
N PHE A 181 8.08 -15.01 -19.63
CA PHE A 181 7.24 -14.80 -18.46
C PHE A 181 5.80 -14.56 -18.85
N THR A 182 4.88 -15.29 -18.20
CA THR A 182 3.44 -15.08 -18.30
C THR A 182 2.87 -14.64 -16.96
N LEU A 183 1.87 -13.74 -16.99
CA LEU A 183 1.13 -13.33 -15.80
C LEU A 183 0.16 -14.45 -15.44
N GLU A 184 0.33 -15.05 -14.27
CA GLU A 184 -0.48 -16.18 -13.81
C GLU A 184 -1.24 -15.85 -12.52
N GLY A 185 -0.84 -14.81 -11.81
CA GLY A 185 -1.49 -14.37 -10.59
C GLY A 185 -1.36 -12.88 -10.34
N MET A 186 -2.30 -12.34 -9.60
CA MET A 186 -2.37 -10.94 -9.23
C MET A 186 -2.82 -10.78 -7.79
N THR A 187 -2.20 -9.87 -7.06
CA THR A 187 -2.76 -9.36 -5.80
C THR A 187 -3.22 -7.92 -5.98
N VAL A 188 -4.46 -7.67 -5.59
CA VAL A 188 -5.07 -6.34 -5.61
C VAL A 188 -5.35 -5.89 -4.19
N GLY A 189 -4.62 -4.89 -3.74
CA GLY A 189 -4.81 -4.27 -2.44
C GLY A 189 -5.74 -3.05 -2.54
N LEU A 190 -6.73 -2.99 -1.66
CA LEU A 190 -7.60 -1.83 -1.49
C LEU A 190 -7.24 -1.13 -0.18
N ALA A 191 -6.71 0.08 -0.26
CA ALA A 191 -6.48 0.93 0.90
C ALA A 191 -7.69 1.84 1.13
N LEU A 192 -8.34 1.70 2.28
CA LEU A 192 -9.53 2.44 2.66
C LEU A 192 -9.21 3.51 3.70
N ASN A 193 -10.01 4.56 3.70
CA ASN A 193 -9.93 5.63 4.68
C ASN A 193 -10.63 5.21 5.99
N SER A 194 -10.03 5.52 7.14
CA SER A 194 -10.67 5.43 8.44
C SER A 194 -11.47 6.70 8.80
N GLU A 195 -11.24 7.78 8.07
CA GLU A 195 -11.92 9.06 8.26
C GLU A 195 -12.09 9.81 6.93
N HIS A 196 -13.20 10.53 6.75
CA HIS A 196 -13.39 11.46 5.66
C HIS A 196 -13.07 12.88 6.10
N LEU A 197 -12.11 13.52 5.43
CA LEU A 197 -11.68 14.88 5.72
C LEU A 197 -12.47 15.89 4.87
N TYR A 198 -13.03 16.94 5.50
CA TYR A 198 -13.75 17.98 4.79
C TYR A 198 -13.46 19.37 5.38
N ARG A 199 -13.88 20.40 4.66
CA ARG A 199 -13.83 21.79 5.14
C ARG A 199 -15.21 22.41 5.04
N ARG A 200 -15.64 23.04 6.13
CA ARG A 200 -16.85 23.86 6.08
C ARG A 200 -16.60 25.14 5.28
N GLU A 201 -17.65 25.63 4.64
CA GLU A 201 -17.61 26.93 3.98
C GLU A 201 -17.07 28.01 4.94
N ASN A 202 -16.16 28.84 4.45
CA ASN A 202 -15.50 29.90 5.21
C ASN A 202 -14.66 29.46 6.43
N SER A 203 -14.28 28.18 6.54
CA SER A 203 -13.37 27.69 7.57
C SER A 203 -12.02 27.27 6.96
N SER A 204 -10.91 27.65 7.58
CA SER A 204 -9.60 27.11 7.26
C SER A 204 -9.32 25.76 7.94
N ASN A 205 -10.14 25.39 8.93
CA ASN A 205 -9.94 24.17 9.72
C ASN A 205 -10.47 22.96 8.96
N ILE A 206 -9.63 21.92 8.88
CA ILE A 206 -10.03 20.61 8.40
C ILE A 206 -10.82 19.91 9.52
N GLN A 207 -11.96 19.39 9.17
CA GLN A 207 -12.81 18.54 10.01
C GLN A 207 -12.71 17.11 9.52
N SER A 208 -13.05 16.13 10.34
CA SER A 208 -13.15 14.74 9.94
C SER A 208 -14.42 14.08 10.47
N VAL A 209 -14.90 13.10 9.72
CA VAL A 209 -15.94 12.15 10.13
C VAL A 209 -15.32 10.77 10.07
N SER A 210 -15.40 10.01 11.16
CA SER A 210 -14.89 8.65 11.22
C SER A 210 -15.74 7.70 10.37
N ILE A 211 -15.08 6.80 9.68
CA ILE A 211 -15.69 5.70 8.93
C ILE A 211 -15.61 4.45 9.80
N SER A 212 -16.73 3.76 10.01
CA SER A 212 -16.71 2.52 10.78
C SER A 212 -16.02 1.40 9.99
N GLU A 213 -15.38 0.47 10.69
CA GLU A 213 -14.77 -0.70 10.05
C GLU A 213 -15.81 -1.55 9.30
N SER A 214 -17.02 -1.69 9.86
CA SER A 214 -18.10 -2.40 9.21
C SER A 214 -18.49 -1.77 7.88
N ASP A 215 -18.73 -0.44 7.85
CA ASP A 215 -19.09 0.26 6.62
C ASP A 215 -17.96 0.21 5.57
N ALA A 216 -16.70 0.22 6.03
CA ALA A 216 -15.54 0.09 5.15
C ALA A 216 -15.43 -1.32 4.55
N VAL A 217 -15.72 -2.37 5.33
CA VAL A 217 -15.73 -3.76 4.87
C VAL A 217 -16.86 -3.99 3.87
N ASP A 218 -18.10 -3.54 4.19
CA ASP A 218 -19.24 -3.66 3.29
C ASP A 218 -18.95 -2.98 1.94
N PHE A 219 -18.38 -1.78 1.98
CA PHE A 219 -17.94 -1.10 0.76
C PHE A 219 -16.87 -1.90 -0.02
N ALA A 220 -15.92 -2.51 0.70
CA ALA A 220 -14.83 -3.25 0.04
C ALA A 220 -15.35 -4.51 -0.65
N GLU A 221 -16.31 -5.21 -0.09
CA GLU A 221 -16.95 -6.38 -0.71
C GLU A 221 -17.58 -6.01 -2.06
N ASP A 222 -18.35 -4.91 -2.10
CA ASP A 222 -18.94 -4.40 -3.34
C ASP A 222 -17.87 -3.98 -4.36
N ALA A 223 -16.85 -3.23 -3.91
CA ALA A 223 -15.78 -2.76 -4.78
C ALA A 223 -14.94 -3.92 -5.36
N ILE A 224 -14.68 -4.97 -4.59
CA ILE A 224 -13.99 -6.18 -5.05
C ILE A 224 -14.83 -6.86 -6.14
N GLY A 225 -16.15 -6.97 -5.96
CA GLY A 225 -17.06 -7.52 -6.98
C GLY A 225 -16.96 -6.77 -8.31
N GLU A 226 -17.01 -5.44 -8.26
CA GLU A 226 -16.89 -4.60 -9.46
C GLU A 226 -15.53 -4.70 -10.14
N ILE A 227 -14.43 -4.71 -9.36
CA ILE A 227 -13.07 -4.85 -9.90
C ILE A 227 -12.92 -6.22 -10.57
N LEU A 228 -13.41 -7.28 -9.91
CA LEU A 228 -13.34 -8.65 -10.44
C LEU A 228 -14.13 -8.76 -11.75
N GLU A 229 -15.36 -8.24 -11.81
CA GLU A 229 -16.17 -8.23 -13.03
C GLU A 229 -15.42 -7.55 -14.19
N ARG A 230 -14.82 -6.37 -13.94
CA ARG A 230 -14.05 -5.62 -14.95
C ARG A 230 -12.81 -6.39 -15.41
N LEU A 231 -12.10 -7.06 -14.51
CA LEU A 231 -10.95 -7.90 -14.86
C LEU A 231 -11.37 -9.11 -15.70
N ARG A 232 -12.44 -9.81 -15.29
CA ARG A 232 -12.96 -11.00 -15.99
C ARG A 232 -13.59 -10.69 -17.36
N ALA A 233 -13.98 -9.44 -17.61
CA ALA A 233 -14.45 -9.00 -18.92
C ALA A 233 -13.32 -8.95 -19.98
N ASN A 234 -12.05 -8.98 -19.57
CA ASN A 234 -10.90 -9.02 -20.46
C ASN A 234 -10.35 -10.43 -20.60
N GLU A 235 -10.33 -10.98 -21.81
CA GLU A 235 -9.85 -12.35 -22.10
C GLU A 235 -8.41 -12.61 -21.62
N SER A 236 -7.57 -11.56 -21.47
CA SER A 236 -6.21 -11.69 -20.97
C SER A 236 -6.12 -11.95 -19.46
N TYR A 237 -7.21 -11.71 -18.72
CA TYR A 237 -7.23 -11.80 -17.26
C TYR A 237 -8.35 -12.72 -16.73
N GLU A 238 -9.13 -13.33 -17.63
CA GLU A 238 -10.26 -14.19 -17.23
C GLU A 238 -9.81 -15.41 -16.41
N ASP A 239 -8.64 -15.95 -16.71
CA ASP A 239 -8.10 -17.17 -16.07
C ASP A 239 -7.06 -16.88 -14.97
N LEU A 240 -6.82 -15.61 -14.59
CA LEU A 240 -5.88 -15.27 -13.52
C LEU A 240 -6.39 -15.65 -12.14
N ASP A 241 -5.52 -16.19 -11.32
CA ASP A 241 -5.74 -16.27 -9.89
C ASP A 241 -5.58 -14.87 -9.28
N ILE A 242 -6.61 -14.39 -8.57
CA ILE A 242 -6.62 -13.04 -8.00
C ILE A 242 -6.83 -13.09 -6.49
N LEU A 243 -5.85 -12.56 -5.74
CA LEU A 243 -5.96 -12.31 -4.32
C LEU A 243 -6.35 -10.84 -4.10
N PHE A 244 -7.38 -10.60 -3.34
CA PHE A 244 -7.73 -9.26 -2.83
C PHE A 244 -7.35 -9.16 -1.36
N ALA A 245 -6.85 -7.99 -0.95
CA ALA A 245 -6.60 -7.69 0.45
C ALA A 245 -7.04 -6.26 0.77
N VAL A 246 -7.75 -6.10 1.87
CA VAL A 246 -8.35 -4.83 2.29
C VAL A 246 -7.62 -4.29 3.50
N TYR A 247 -7.11 -3.09 3.36
CA TYR A 247 -6.35 -2.36 4.35
C TYR A 247 -7.08 -1.08 4.74
N ILE A 248 -7.29 -0.85 6.03
CA ILE A 248 -7.84 0.42 6.53
C ILE A 248 -6.67 1.25 7.06
N GLN A 249 -6.46 2.42 6.47
CA GLN A 249 -5.43 3.35 6.90
C GLN A 249 -5.67 3.82 8.34
N SER A 250 -4.60 3.99 9.11
CA SER A 250 -4.65 4.75 10.35
C SER A 250 -4.95 6.24 10.09
N GLY A 251 -5.40 6.95 11.10
CA GLY A 251 -5.68 8.38 11.00
C GLY A 251 -4.45 9.20 10.62
N ARG A 252 -4.67 10.39 10.09
CA ARG A 252 -3.62 11.27 9.56
C ARG A 252 -2.49 11.61 10.55
N TYR A 253 -2.80 11.60 11.84
CA TYR A 253 -1.85 11.97 12.90
C TYR A 253 -1.36 10.78 13.70
N ASP A 254 -1.77 9.57 13.30
CA ASP A 254 -1.30 8.36 13.94
C ASP A 254 0.14 8.04 13.51
N ILE A 255 0.89 7.53 14.47
CA ILE A 255 2.29 7.11 14.26
C ILE A 255 2.42 5.58 14.16
N VAL A 256 1.29 4.91 14.00
CA VAL A 256 1.20 3.48 13.71
C VAL A 256 0.63 3.29 12.31
N PRO A 257 0.95 2.20 11.61
CA PRO A 257 0.31 1.87 10.34
C PRO A 257 -1.18 1.58 10.54
N GLY A 258 -1.93 1.55 9.45
CA GLY A 258 -3.26 0.96 9.44
C GLY A 258 -3.20 -0.55 9.62
N LYS A 259 -4.29 -1.24 9.30
CA LYS A 259 -4.42 -2.68 9.49
C LYS A 259 -5.12 -3.35 8.32
N PHE A 260 -4.76 -4.58 8.04
CA PHE A 260 -5.57 -5.44 7.19
C PHE A 260 -6.77 -5.96 7.95
N VAL A 261 -7.91 -5.99 7.27
CA VAL A 261 -9.20 -6.40 7.88
C VAL A 261 -9.85 -7.57 7.13
N MET A 262 -9.43 -7.81 5.88
CA MET A 262 -10.05 -8.84 5.05
C MET A 262 -9.12 -9.27 3.91
N THR A 263 -9.18 -10.56 3.57
CA THR A 263 -8.71 -11.09 2.27
C THR A 263 -9.81 -11.83 1.56
N ALA A 264 -9.69 -11.92 0.22
CA ALA A 264 -10.60 -12.68 -0.61
C ALA A 264 -9.84 -13.26 -1.80
N PHE A 265 -10.14 -14.50 -2.18
CA PHE A 265 -9.47 -15.16 -3.30
C PHE A 265 -10.48 -15.52 -4.37
N SER A 266 -10.14 -15.20 -5.61
CA SER A 266 -10.91 -15.59 -6.81
C SER A 266 -10.00 -16.43 -7.71
N PRO A 267 -10.22 -17.74 -7.80
CA PRO A 267 -9.48 -18.59 -8.73
C PRO A 267 -9.79 -18.23 -10.19
N GLY A 268 -8.89 -18.60 -11.10
CA GLY A 268 -9.06 -18.37 -12.53
C GLY A 268 -10.41 -18.84 -13.04
N GLY A 269 -11.06 -18.02 -13.88
CA GLY A 269 -12.39 -18.28 -14.43
C GLY A 269 -13.57 -18.04 -13.47
N ALA A 270 -13.35 -17.80 -12.17
CA ALA A 270 -14.43 -17.47 -11.25
C ALA A 270 -14.90 -16.02 -11.46
N THR A 271 -16.20 -15.84 -11.57
CA THR A 271 -16.82 -14.50 -11.76
C THR A 271 -17.25 -13.83 -10.48
N GLU A 272 -17.20 -14.55 -9.36
CA GLU A 272 -17.57 -14.08 -8.03
C GLU A 272 -16.54 -14.55 -7.00
N VAL A 273 -16.43 -13.82 -5.91
CA VAL A 273 -15.66 -14.25 -4.72
C VAL A 273 -16.58 -15.09 -3.84
N GLU A 274 -16.19 -16.33 -3.57
CA GLU A 274 -17.01 -17.24 -2.75
C GLU A 274 -16.89 -16.96 -1.25
N THR A 275 -15.75 -16.49 -0.80
CA THR A 275 -15.45 -16.33 0.63
C THR A 275 -14.58 -15.11 0.88
N PHE A 276 -15.03 -14.28 1.83
CA PHE A 276 -14.27 -13.20 2.41
C PHE A 276 -13.74 -13.66 3.77
N ASN A 277 -12.43 -13.60 3.95
CA ASN A 277 -11.77 -14.01 5.19
C ASN A 277 -11.44 -12.77 6.03
N SER A 278 -12.09 -12.63 7.18
CA SER A 278 -11.81 -11.54 8.12
C SER A 278 -10.43 -11.71 8.75
N ILE A 279 -9.71 -10.60 8.88
CA ILE A 279 -8.41 -10.52 9.55
C ILE A 279 -8.58 -9.60 10.76
N ASN A 280 -8.09 -10.03 11.92
CA ASN A 280 -8.05 -9.20 13.12
C ASN A 280 -6.59 -8.77 13.38
N GLU A 281 -6.11 -7.80 12.62
CA GLU A 281 -4.79 -7.21 12.79
C GLU A 281 -4.86 -5.98 13.71
N GLN A 282 -3.88 -5.85 14.61
CA GLN A 282 -3.77 -4.73 15.54
C GLN A 282 -2.30 -4.34 15.73
N TYR A 283 -2.07 -3.05 15.89
CA TYR A 283 -0.76 -2.51 16.25
C TYR A 283 -0.80 -1.78 17.58
N GLU A 284 0.24 -1.98 18.40
CA GLU A 284 0.39 -1.31 19.68
C GLU A 284 1.79 -0.72 19.81
N LEU A 285 1.86 0.54 20.28
CA LEU A 285 3.13 1.17 20.62
C LEU A 285 3.56 0.77 22.03
N LEU A 286 4.83 0.37 22.15
CA LEU A 286 5.43 -0.02 23.42
C LEU A 286 6.50 0.99 23.88
N PRO A 287 6.59 1.30 25.20
CA PRO A 287 5.75 0.76 26.26
C PRO A 287 4.34 1.34 26.21
N ALA A 288 3.35 0.48 26.20
CA ALA A 288 1.96 0.90 26.18
C ALA A 288 1.57 1.59 27.48
N THR A 289 0.81 2.68 27.34
CA THR A 289 0.28 3.48 28.46
C THR A 289 -1.20 3.72 28.20
N GLY A 290 -2.06 3.25 29.09
CA GLY A 290 -3.51 3.45 28.95
C GLY A 290 -4.31 2.35 29.63
N GLU A 291 -5.63 2.42 29.48
CA GLU A 291 -6.57 1.45 30.05
C GLU A 291 -6.73 0.20 29.16
N THR A 292 -6.37 0.30 27.86
CA THR A 292 -6.49 -0.79 26.90
C THR A 292 -5.11 -1.16 26.37
N VAL A 293 -4.49 -2.15 27.01
CA VAL A 293 -3.23 -2.76 26.56
C VAL A 293 -3.58 -4.11 25.96
N VAL A 294 -3.11 -4.40 24.74
CA VAL A 294 -3.39 -5.69 24.07
C VAL A 294 -2.78 -6.85 24.87
N SER A 295 -1.57 -6.66 25.42
CA SER A 295 -0.92 -7.66 26.26
C SER A 295 -0.07 -7.04 27.35
N ASP A 296 -0.51 -7.18 28.62
CA ASP A 296 0.27 -6.77 29.80
C ASP A 296 1.62 -7.49 29.90
N ALA A 297 1.67 -8.76 29.50
CA ALA A 297 2.89 -9.57 29.56
C ALA A 297 3.96 -9.02 28.62
N ILE A 298 3.58 -8.74 27.36
CA ILE A 298 4.49 -8.20 26.34
C ILE A 298 4.93 -6.79 26.73
N ASN A 299 4.03 -5.97 27.24
CA ASN A 299 4.36 -4.63 27.71
C ASN A 299 5.34 -4.67 28.90
N ALA A 300 5.19 -5.62 29.81
CA ALA A 300 6.13 -5.82 30.93
C ALA A 300 7.50 -6.31 30.42
N GLU A 301 7.53 -7.22 29.47
CA GLU A 301 8.76 -7.71 28.85
C GLU A 301 9.50 -6.59 28.11
N TYR A 302 8.77 -5.76 27.36
CA TYR A 302 9.32 -4.58 26.69
C TYR A 302 9.90 -3.56 27.68
N ARG A 303 9.24 -3.32 28.80
CA ARG A 303 9.79 -2.46 29.87
C ARG A 303 11.07 -3.04 30.46
N ASN A 304 11.15 -4.37 30.63
CA ASN A 304 12.38 -5.03 31.07
C ASN A 304 13.51 -4.87 30.04
N PHE A 305 13.21 -5.01 28.74
CA PHE A 305 14.15 -4.72 27.65
C PHE A 305 14.73 -3.31 27.78
N ASN A 306 13.88 -2.29 27.93
CA ASN A 306 14.30 -0.90 28.13
C ASN A 306 15.17 -0.71 29.39
N THR A 307 14.79 -1.36 30.50
CA THR A 307 15.56 -1.28 31.75
C THR A 307 16.96 -1.83 31.55
N ARG A 308 17.10 -2.99 30.93
CA ARG A 308 18.41 -3.61 30.65
C ARG A 308 19.28 -2.74 29.76
N LEU A 309 18.70 -2.00 28.80
CA LEU A 309 19.44 -1.04 27.97
C LEU A 309 19.93 0.15 28.80
N THR A 310 19.05 0.74 29.61
CA THR A 310 19.37 1.95 30.41
C THR A 310 20.39 1.70 31.49
N GLU A 311 20.55 0.46 31.97
CA GLU A 311 21.58 0.10 32.94
C GLU A 311 23.02 0.16 32.41
N TYR A 312 23.18 0.11 31.08
CA TYR A 312 24.50 0.06 30.42
C TYR A 312 24.86 1.32 29.63
N PHE A 313 23.88 2.16 29.29
CA PHE A 313 24.09 3.34 28.45
C PHE A 313 23.48 4.58 29.07
N ASP A 314 24.31 5.37 29.77
CA ASP A 314 23.89 6.55 30.52
C ASP A 314 23.24 7.66 29.65
N ASN A 315 23.58 7.70 28.34
CA ASN A 315 23.05 8.68 27.39
C ASN A 315 21.82 8.19 26.65
N PHE A 316 21.30 7.04 27.02
CA PHE A 316 20.14 6.44 26.40
C PHE A 316 18.83 7.01 27.01
N SER A 317 17.90 7.45 26.17
CA SER A 317 16.66 8.07 26.67
C SER A 317 15.50 7.08 26.77
N SER A 318 15.11 6.46 25.70
CA SER A 318 14.11 5.39 25.65
C SER A 318 13.99 4.83 24.23
N THR A 319 13.42 3.64 24.10
CA THR A 319 13.05 3.06 22.81
C THR A 319 11.56 3.23 22.56
N ILE A 320 11.20 3.11 21.28
CA ILE A 320 9.82 2.96 20.85
C ILE A 320 9.71 1.60 20.17
N GLY A 321 8.77 0.78 20.63
CA GLY A 321 8.44 -0.51 20.00
C GLY A 321 7.10 -0.42 19.31
N LEU A 322 7.02 -1.00 18.11
CA LEU A 322 5.76 -1.23 17.40
C LEU A 322 5.50 -2.74 17.39
N ALA A 323 4.51 -3.17 18.16
CA ALA A 323 4.06 -4.55 18.24
C ALA A 323 2.91 -4.80 17.28
N ARG A 324 2.98 -5.87 16.48
CA ARG A 324 1.91 -6.34 15.59
C ARG A 324 1.29 -7.60 16.17
N PHE A 325 -0.02 -7.61 16.21
CA PHE A 325 -0.84 -8.74 16.62
C PHE A 325 -1.77 -9.15 15.49
N THR A 326 -1.92 -10.44 15.26
CA THR A 326 -2.94 -11.00 14.36
C THR A 326 -3.72 -12.05 15.15
N ASP A 327 -5.05 -11.95 15.17
CA ASP A 327 -5.93 -12.81 15.98
C ASP A 327 -5.54 -12.87 17.46
N ASN A 328 -5.15 -11.73 18.00
CA ASN A 328 -4.64 -11.55 19.37
C ASN A 328 -3.32 -12.30 19.65
N GLN A 329 -2.64 -12.81 18.64
CA GLN A 329 -1.31 -13.39 18.77
C GLN A 329 -0.26 -12.35 18.43
N PHE A 330 0.78 -12.26 19.26
CA PHE A 330 1.92 -11.40 19.04
C PHE A 330 2.82 -12.03 17.95
N ASN A 331 3.01 -11.33 16.84
CA ASN A 331 3.70 -11.88 15.66
C ASN A 331 5.03 -11.18 15.38
N GLN A 332 5.08 -9.85 15.58
CA GLN A 332 6.21 -9.05 15.17
C GLN A 332 6.45 -7.89 16.14
N LEU A 333 7.71 -7.55 16.33
CA LEU A 333 8.14 -6.41 17.13
C LEU A 333 9.22 -5.62 16.39
N ASN A 334 8.94 -4.38 16.07
CA ASN A 334 9.93 -3.44 15.54
C ASN A 334 10.30 -2.46 16.65
N ILE A 335 11.59 -2.35 16.97
CA ILE A 335 12.10 -1.47 18.03
C ILE A 335 13.03 -0.43 17.40
N GLU A 336 12.78 0.82 17.66
CA GLU A 336 13.67 1.91 17.31
C GLU A 336 14.45 2.39 18.56
N ILE A 337 15.76 2.41 18.43
CA ILE A 337 16.70 2.95 19.43
C ILE A 337 17.30 4.24 18.85
N PRO A 338 16.70 5.40 19.16
CA PRO A 338 17.28 6.67 18.75
C PRO A 338 18.50 7.00 19.60
N ILE A 339 19.64 7.28 18.93
CA ILE A 339 20.89 7.67 19.61
C ILE A 339 21.44 8.97 19.02
N ASP A 340 22.12 9.73 19.87
CA ASP A 340 23.05 10.74 19.43
C ASP A 340 24.40 10.04 19.19
N TYR A 341 24.81 9.90 17.91
CA TYR A 341 26.04 9.20 17.57
C TYR A 341 27.25 9.80 18.27
N THR A 342 27.96 9.00 19.05
CA THR A 342 29.16 9.40 19.76
C THR A 342 30.40 8.67 19.24
N SER A 343 30.33 7.36 19.02
CA SER A 343 31.42 6.59 18.45
C SER A 343 30.95 5.24 17.86
N ARG A 344 31.70 4.74 16.86
CA ARG A 344 31.45 3.41 16.28
C ARG A 344 31.56 2.28 17.32
N THR A 345 32.48 2.41 18.27
CA THR A 345 32.68 1.40 19.32
C THR A 345 31.50 1.33 20.28
N GLU A 346 30.85 2.45 20.55
CA GLU A 346 29.63 2.51 21.34
C GLU A 346 28.45 1.85 20.62
N VAL A 347 28.28 2.12 19.32
CA VAL A 347 27.27 1.45 18.48
C VAL A 347 27.49 -0.07 18.47
N ILE A 348 28.74 -0.54 18.31
CA ILE A 348 29.04 -1.97 18.34
C ILE A 348 28.68 -2.57 19.71
N ALA A 349 29.07 -1.89 20.81
CA ALA A 349 28.75 -2.36 22.16
C ALA A 349 27.24 -2.42 22.40
N MET A 350 26.49 -1.42 21.92
CA MET A 350 25.03 -1.38 22.00
C MET A 350 24.39 -2.53 21.21
N ALA A 351 24.81 -2.73 19.95
CA ALA A 351 24.29 -3.82 19.12
C ALA A 351 24.57 -5.21 19.75
N GLN A 352 25.76 -5.42 20.32
CA GLN A 352 26.08 -6.65 21.05
C GLN A 352 25.21 -6.82 22.28
N HIS A 353 24.97 -5.75 23.05
CA HIS A 353 24.13 -5.81 24.23
C HIS A 353 22.66 -6.04 23.89
N VAL A 354 22.14 -5.40 22.83
CA VAL A 354 20.81 -5.67 22.31
C VAL A 354 20.68 -7.14 21.91
N LYS A 355 21.67 -7.69 21.21
CA LYS A 355 21.67 -9.12 20.87
C LYS A 355 21.55 -9.99 22.13
N ASP A 356 22.37 -9.76 23.16
CA ASP A 356 22.33 -10.51 24.43
C ASP A 356 20.94 -10.42 25.11
N ILE A 357 20.28 -9.25 25.01
CA ILE A 357 18.92 -9.09 25.55
C ILE A 357 17.91 -9.93 24.74
N LEU A 358 17.97 -9.86 23.42
CA LEU A 358 17.03 -10.55 22.53
C LEU A 358 17.16 -12.09 22.61
N GLU A 359 18.34 -12.63 22.92
CA GLU A 359 18.54 -14.07 23.13
C GLU A 359 17.69 -14.63 24.28
N SER A 360 17.20 -13.79 25.18
CA SER A 360 16.39 -14.16 26.34
C SER A 360 15.06 -13.41 26.46
N SER A 361 14.65 -12.70 25.41
CA SER A 361 13.43 -11.90 25.40
C SER A 361 12.67 -12.12 24.09
N PHE A 362 11.34 -11.94 24.13
CA PHE A 362 10.45 -12.05 22.95
C PHE A 362 10.56 -13.40 22.24
N ASP A 363 10.40 -14.48 23.00
CA ASP A 363 10.58 -15.85 22.53
C ASP A 363 9.59 -16.20 21.39
N GLY A 364 10.11 -16.72 20.26
CA GLY A 364 9.31 -17.07 19.09
C GLY A 364 8.77 -15.89 18.28
N ILE A 365 9.22 -14.64 18.56
CA ILE A 365 8.71 -13.43 17.91
C ILE A 365 9.76 -12.86 16.95
N ASN A 366 9.33 -12.62 15.72
CA ASN A 366 10.14 -11.87 14.76
C ASN A 366 10.38 -10.45 15.28
N THR A 367 11.63 -10.15 15.62
CA THR A 367 11.99 -8.87 16.23
C THR A 367 13.09 -8.19 15.42
N GLU A 368 12.87 -6.95 15.08
CA GLU A 368 13.88 -6.08 14.47
C GLU A 368 14.16 -4.91 15.40
N VAL A 369 15.44 -4.63 15.65
CA VAL A 369 15.88 -3.49 16.44
C VAL A 369 16.80 -2.64 15.59
N VAL A 370 16.39 -1.40 15.31
CA VAL A 370 17.14 -0.44 14.54
C VAL A 370 17.79 0.58 15.47
N ILE A 371 19.11 0.70 15.40
CA ILE A 371 19.89 1.72 16.12
C ILE A 371 20.21 2.83 15.13
N SER A 372 19.58 4.00 15.32
CA SER A 372 19.63 5.10 14.36
C SER A 372 19.75 6.48 15.01
N SER A 373 20.14 7.45 14.22
CA SER A 373 19.94 8.87 14.51
C SER A 373 18.89 9.45 13.56
N ALA A 374 18.60 10.73 13.69
CA ALA A 374 17.71 11.43 12.77
C ALA A 374 18.15 11.41 11.28
N ARG A 375 19.39 10.98 10.98
CA ARG A 375 19.97 11.01 9.63
C ARG A 375 20.41 9.65 9.13
N ASP A 376 20.94 8.81 10.01
CA ASP A 376 21.66 7.60 9.62
C ASP A 376 21.24 6.41 10.50
N THR A 377 21.14 5.24 9.88
CA THR A 377 21.03 3.95 10.58
C THR A 377 22.46 3.43 10.82
N TYR A 378 22.76 3.09 12.06
CA TYR A 378 24.10 2.62 12.45
C TYR A 378 24.20 1.12 12.63
N ALA A 379 23.13 0.49 13.11
CA ALA A 379 23.09 -0.95 13.26
C ALA A 379 21.66 -1.48 13.21
N VAL A 380 21.54 -2.76 12.84
CA VAL A 380 20.30 -3.53 12.92
C VAL A 380 20.59 -4.82 13.66
N VAL A 381 19.71 -5.19 14.58
CA VAL A 381 19.72 -6.48 15.27
C VAL A 381 18.41 -7.16 14.97
N THR A 382 18.46 -8.40 14.47
CA THR A 382 17.26 -9.18 14.11
C THR A 382 17.19 -10.45 14.90
N LYS A 383 15.98 -10.86 15.26
CA LYS A 383 15.65 -12.16 15.83
C LYS A 383 14.52 -12.77 15.02
N ASP A 384 14.69 -13.98 14.55
CA ASP A 384 13.64 -14.73 13.86
C ASP A 384 12.74 -15.51 14.84
N SER A 385 11.66 -16.12 14.32
CA SER A 385 10.74 -16.95 15.11
C SER A 385 11.40 -18.23 15.66
N ASP A 386 12.53 -18.66 15.12
CA ASP A 386 13.34 -19.78 15.62
C ASP A 386 14.33 -19.36 16.71
N ASN A 387 14.29 -18.08 17.11
CA ASN A 387 15.14 -17.46 18.12
C ASN A 387 16.61 -17.29 17.70
N ASN A 388 16.92 -17.29 16.40
CA ASN A 388 18.26 -16.94 15.93
C ASN A 388 18.43 -15.43 15.97
N VAL A 389 19.45 -14.93 16.67
CA VAL A 389 19.73 -13.51 16.80
C VAL A 389 20.99 -13.13 16.03
N ASN A 390 20.85 -12.20 15.12
CA ASN A 390 21.92 -11.66 14.29
C ASN A 390 22.01 -10.13 14.44
N PHE A 391 23.18 -9.55 14.17
CA PHE A 391 23.30 -8.10 14.06
C PHE A 391 24.27 -7.69 12.97
N TYR A 392 24.04 -6.51 12.43
CA TYR A 392 24.91 -5.86 11.46
C TYR A 392 25.16 -4.41 11.86
N VAL A 393 26.42 -3.96 11.75
CA VAL A 393 26.80 -2.57 12.00
C VAL A 393 27.26 -1.96 10.68
N PHE A 394 26.57 -0.90 10.26
CA PHE A 394 26.85 -0.19 9.03
C PHE A 394 28.17 0.59 9.12
N ASP A 395 28.83 0.78 7.97
CA ASP A 395 30.09 1.51 7.86
C ASP A 395 29.92 3.03 7.88
#